data_9246ae3c9ca42800731a48635e268b27
#
_entry.id   9246ae3c9ca42800731a48635e268b27
#
_cell.length_a   1.000
_cell.length_b   1.000
_cell.length_c   1.000
_cell.angle_alpha   90.00
_cell.angle_beta   90.00
_cell.angle_gamma   90.00
#
_symmetry.space_group_name_H-M   'P 1'
#
loop_
_entity.id
_entity.type
_entity.pdbx_description
1 polymer ?
#
loop_
_entity_poly.entity_id
_entity_poly.type
_entity_poly.pdbx_seq_one_letter_code
_entity_poly.pdbx_strand_id
1 'polypeptide(L)'
;MKSELLDIQWVIERSRIIDVIVGIANAMDDKNWQKLRKYLTDEINVDYSEFRGELPQQITAEAYIQQRVEGLTGLKTLHISTNHEVSVGKDYAQCRSAYRIYRFDFTFEPGQDRLDTAGNYEHQLIQAEGDWRVTAIKQTVVMMSGN
;
A
#
# COMPACT_ATOMS: atom_id res chain seq x y z
N MET A 1 2.68 -20.55 1.84
CA MET A 1 1.21 -20.39 1.95
C MET A 1 0.54 -21.17 0.85
N LYS A 2 -0.46 -21.96 1.18
CA LYS A 2 -1.17 -22.73 0.16
C LYS A 2 -2.30 -21.91 -0.45
N SER A 3 -2.47 -22.02 -1.75
CA SER A 3 -3.60 -21.45 -2.46
C SER A 3 -4.71 -22.49 -2.59
N GLU A 4 -5.98 -22.04 -2.55
CA GLU A 4 -7.15 -22.87 -2.83
C GLU A 4 -7.35 -23.09 -4.33
N LEU A 5 -6.63 -22.35 -5.17
CA LEU A 5 -6.74 -22.39 -6.62
C LEU A 5 -5.83 -23.44 -7.22
N LEU A 6 -6.14 -23.86 -8.43
CA LEU A 6 -5.23 -24.66 -9.25
C LEU A 6 -3.97 -23.83 -9.56
N ASP A 7 -2.84 -24.50 -9.77
CA ASP A 7 -1.52 -23.86 -9.90
C ASP A 7 -1.49 -22.71 -10.92
N ILE A 8 -2.06 -22.93 -12.10
CA ILE A 8 -2.08 -21.90 -13.16
C ILE A 8 -2.93 -20.72 -12.73
N GLN A 9 -4.11 -20.97 -12.18
CA GLN A 9 -5.00 -19.91 -11.69
C GLN A 9 -4.32 -19.13 -10.57
N TRP A 10 -3.61 -19.81 -9.68
CA TRP A 10 -2.86 -19.15 -8.62
C TRP A 10 -1.80 -18.21 -9.18
N VAL A 11 -1.05 -18.62 -10.18
CA VAL A 11 -0.01 -17.78 -10.81
C VAL A 11 -0.66 -16.52 -11.42
N ILE A 12 -1.76 -16.70 -12.13
CA ILE A 12 -2.48 -15.56 -12.74
C ILE A 12 -2.99 -14.60 -11.67
N GLU A 13 -3.69 -15.12 -10.66
CA GLU A 13 -4.26 -14.27 -9.61
C GLU A 13 -3.18 -13.63 -8.75
N ARG A 14 -2.09 -14.36 -8.47
CA ARG A 14 -0.93 -13.79 -7.78
C ARG A 14 -0.38 -12.58 -8.53
N SER A 15 -0.21 -12.71 -9.84
CA SER A 15 0.28 -11.62 -10.68
C SER A 15 -0.67 -10.40 -10.61
N ARG A 16 -1.97 -10.64 -10.70
CA ARG A 16 -2.98 -9.57 -10.64
C ARG A 16 -2.99 -8.86 -9.29
N ILE A 17 -2.83 -9.62 -8.20
CA ILE A 17 -2.76 -9.06 -6.84
C ILE A 17 -1.51 -8.20 -6.67
N ILE A 18 -0.36 -8.71 -7.11
CA ILE A 18 0.90 -7.94 -7.04
C ILE A 18 0.78 -6.67 -7.88
N ASP A 19 0.14 -6.72 -9.03
CA ASP A 19 -0.09 -5.54 -9.86
C ASP A 19 -0.92 -4.48 -9.12
N VAL A 20 -1.89 -4.88 -8.31
CA VAL A 20 -2.65 -3.95 -7.46
C VAL A 20 -1.74 -3.28 -6.43
N ILE A 21 -0.94 -4.08 -5.71
CA ILE A 21 -0.05 -3.55 -4.67
C ILE A 21 0.98 -2.60 -5.27
N VAL A 22 1.62 -2.99 -6.35
CA VAL A 22 2.60 -2.15 -7.06
C VAL A 22 1.91 -0.92 -7.67
N GLY A 23 0.70 -1.09 -8.18
CA GLY A 23 -0.10 0.00 -8.72
C GLY A 23 -0.43 1.07 -7.69
N ILE A 24 -0.71 0.67 -6.45
CA ILE A 24 -0.92 1.60 -5.33
C ILE A 24 0.35 2.41 -5.08
N ALA A 25 1.51 1.76 -5.00
CA ALA A 25 2.78 2.43 -4.80
C ALA A 25 3.05 3.46 -5.91
N ASN A 26 2.90 3.05 -7.16
CA ASN A 26 3.11 3.93 -8.30
C ASN A 26 2.12 5.09 -8.34
N ALA A 27 0.85 4.84 -8.01
CA ALA A 27 -0.17 5.89 -7.98
C ALA A 27 0.14 6.96 -6.93
N MET A 28 0.68 6.57 -5.79
CA MET A 28 1.11 7.51 -4.75
C MET A 28 2.28 8.36 -5.24
N ASP A 29 3.29 7.75 -5.86
CA ASP A 29 4.46 8.46 -6.36
C ASP A 29 4.09 9.45 -7.48
N ASP A 30 3.18 9.04 -8.34
CA ASP A 30 2.68 9.88 -9.45
C ASP A 30 1.62 10.88 -8.99
N LYS A 31 1.14 10.75 -7.75
CA LYS A 31 0.01 11.52 -7.22
C LYS A 31 -1.22 11.39 -8.13
N ASN A 32 -1.40 10.19 -8.66
CA ASN A 32 -2.57 9.84 -9.48
C ASN A 32 -3.65 9.24 -8.60
N TRP A 33 -4.45 10.12 -7.99
CA TRP A 33 -5.44 9.73 -6.98
C TRP A 33 -6.63 8.98 -7.58
N GLN A 34 -6.98 9.24 -8.82
CA GLN A 34 -8.01 8.48 -9.52
C GLN A 34 -7.60 7.03 -9.72
N LYS A 35 -6.34 6.80 -10.06
CA LYS A 35 -5.77 5.46 -10.19
C LYS A 35 -5.76 4.75 -8.85
N LEU A 36 -5.34 5.44 -7.79
CA LEU A 36 -5.33 4.87 -6.44
C LEU A 36 -6.74 4.42 -6.03
N ARG A 37 -7.75 5.24 -6.31
CA ARG A 37 -9.14 4.91 -5.95
C ARG A 37 -9.61 3.58 -6.51
N LYS A 38 -9.19 3.24 -7.71
CA LYS A 38 -9.60 2.00 -8.38
C LYS A 38 -9.09 0.74 -7.69
N TYR A 39 -8.02 0.84 -6.92
CA TYR A 39 -7.45 -0.30 -6.21
C TYR A 39 -8.06 -0.52 -4.83
N LEU A 40 -8.96 0.35 -4.38
CA LEU A 40 -9.52 0.33 -3.03
C LEU A 40 -11.00 -0.01 -3.04
N THR A 41 -11.45 -0.73 -2.01
CA THR A 41 -12.89 -0.86 -1.74
C THR A 41 -13.44 0.47 -1.21
N ASP A 42 -14.77 0.61 -1.15
CA ASP A 42 -15.39 1.85 -0.70
C ASP A 42 -15.04 2.23 0.73
N GLU A 43 -14.88 1.22 1.59
CA GLU A 43 -14.39 1.38 2.95
C GLU A 43 -13.18 0.48 3.16
N ILE A 44 -12.19 0.98 3.89
CA ILE A 44 -10.95 0.25 4.16
C ILE A 44 -10.59 0.34 5.63
N ASN A 45 -9.97 -0.73 6.12
CA ASN A 45 -9.37 -0.77 7.46
C ASN A 45 -7.90 -0.40 7.32
N VAL A 46 -7.44 0.60 8.05
CA VAL A 46 -6.07 1.08 7.97
C VAL A 46 -5.41 1.05 9.34
N ASP A 47 -4.19 0.55 9.37
CA ASP A 47 -3.36 0.51 10.57
C ASP A 47 -1.97 1.03 10.24
N TYR A 48 -1.75 2.29 10.53
CA TYR A 48 -0.45 2.98 10.42
C TYR A 48 0.13 3.31 11.80
N SER A 49 -0.30 2.58 12.84
CA SER A 49 0.06 2.88 14.21
C SER A 49 1.57 2.88 14.47
N GLU A 50 2.32 1.99 13.83
CA GLU A 50 3.78 1.96 13.99
C GLU A 50 4.49 3.14 13.34
N PHE A 51 3.92 3.70 12.29
CA PHE A 51 4.51 4.84 11.59
C PHE A 51 4.07 6.17 12.19
N ARG A 52 2.77 6.30 12.50
CA ARG A 52 2.16 7.58 12.92
C ARG A 52 1.72 7.62 14.37
N GLY A 53 1.68 6.47 15.05
CA GLY A 53 1.16 6.37 16.41
C GLY A 53 -0.35 6.49 16.53
N GLU A 54 -1.06 6.52 15.41
CA GLU A 54 -2.52 6.60 15.39
C GLU A 54 -3.14 5.21 15.59
N LEU A 55 -4.32 5.16 16.21
CA LEU A 55 -5.06 3.91 16.36
C LEU A 55 -5.54 3.41 15.00
N PRO A 56 -5.64 2.08 14.83
CA PRO A 56 -6.29 1.51 13.64
C PRO A 56 -7.71 2.06 13.49
N GLN A 57 -8.13 2.28 12.24
CA GLN A 57 -9.44 2.88 11.96
C GLN A 57 -10.03 2.30 10.66
N GLN A 58 -11.35 2.35 10.59
CA GLN A 58 -12.09 2.08 9.37
C GLN A 58 -12.52 3.42 8.77
N ILE A 59 -12.14 3.67 7.53
CA ILE A 59 -12.42 4.94 6.84
C ILE A 59 -12.86 4.67 5.42
N THR A 60 -13.50 5.67 4.81
CA THR A 60 -13.83 5.59 3.39
C THR A 60 -12.57 5.70 2.53
N ALA A 61 -12.63 5.16 1.30
CA ALA A 61 -11.54 5.31 0.35
C ALA A 61 -11.23 6.79 0.08
N GLU A 62 -12.26 7.63 -0.01
CA GLU A 62 -12.10 9.06 -0.21
C GLU A 62 -11.35 9.72 0.95
N ALA A 63 -11.68 9.36 2.18
CA ALA A 63 -10.99 9.86 3.37
C ALA A 63 -9.52 9.42 3.39
N TYR A 64 -9.26 8.17 3.04
CA TYR A 64 -7.90 7.64 2.94
C TYR A 64 -7.09 8.42 1.90
N ILE A 65 -7.66 8.61 0.72
CA ILE A 65 -7.00 9.36 -0.36
C ILE A 65 -6.70 10.78 0.09
N GLN A 66 -7.66 11.44 0.75
CA GLN A 66 -7.45 12.81 1.24
C GLN A 66 -6.28 12.86 2.23
N GLN A 67 -6.15 11.87 3.12
CA GLN A 67 -5.00 11.79 4.01
C GLN A 67 -3.68 11.63 3.24
N ARG A 68 -3.69 10.88 2.14
CA ARG A 68 -2.49 10.73 1.29
C ARG A 68 -2.16 12.03 0.55
N VAL A 69 -3.18 12.70 0.02
CA VAL A 69 -3.00 14.01 -0.64
C VAL A 69 -2.32 14.99 0.33
N GLU A 70 -2.84 15.10 1.53
CA GLU A 70 -2.29 16.01 2.54
C GLU A 70 -0.88 15.60 2.98
N GLY A 71 -0.67 14.31 3.21
CA GLY A 71 0.61 13.81 3.69
C GLY A 71 1.73 13.87 2.66
N LEU A 72 1.41 13.90 1.38
CA LEU A 72 2.39 13.90 0.29
C LEU A 72 2.53 15.26 -0.40
N THR A 73 1.78 16.27 0.04
CA THR A 73 1.89 17.63 -0.51
C THR A 73 3.30 18.16 -0.29
N GLY A 74 3.92 18.64 -1.35
CA GLY A 74 5.28 19.20 -1.30
C GLY A 74 6.40 18.16 -1.26
N LEU A 75 6.05 16.88 -1.27
CA LEU A 75 7.04 15.80 -1.23
C LEU A 75 7.20 15.16 -2.60
N LYS A 76 8.42 14.72 -2.87
CA LYS A 76 8.71 13.71 -3.89
C LYS A 76 8.94 12.39 -3.18
N THR A 77 8.33 11.34 -3.66
CA THR A 77 8.45 10.02 -3.04
C THR A 77 8.76 8.95 -4.07
N LEU A 78 9.40 7.90 -3.57
CA LEU A 78 9.58 6.66 -4.31
C LEU A 78 9.23 5.52 -3.39
N HIS A 79 8.11 4.85 -3.67
CA HIS A 79 7.69 3.65 -2.97
C HIS A 79 8.19 2.43 -3.73
N ILE A 80 8.96 1.60 -3.06
CA ILE A 80 9.42 0.32 -3.62
C ILE A 80 8.70 -0.78 -2.87
N SER A 81 8.05 -1.67 -3.61
CA SER A 81 7.35 -2.84 -3.08
C SER A 81 8.02 -4.10 -3.59
N THR A 82 8.32 -5.03 -2.69
CA THR A 82 9.07 -6.24 -3.03
C THR A 82 8.75 -7.36 -2.04
N ASN A 83 9.33 -8.56 -2.29
CA ASN A 83 9.21 -9.71 -1.40
C ASN A 83 7.75 -10.08 -1.13
N HIS A 84 6.95 -10.14 -2.20
CA HIS A 84 5.53 -10.42 -2.10
C HIS A 84 5.27 -11.88 -1.76
N GLU A 85 4.49 -12.10 -0.68
CA GLU A 85 3.95 -13.40 -0.32
C GLU A 85 2.43 -13.31 -0.43
N VAL A 86 1.86 -14.09 -1.34
CA VAL A 86 0.44 -14.01 -1.68
C VAL A 86 -0.27 -15.30 -1.34
N SER A 87 -1.40 -15.18 -0.64
CA SER A 87 -2.34 -16.25 -0.39
C SER A 87 -3.65 -15.89 -1.07
N VAL A 88 -4.18 -16.78 -1.90
CA VAL A 88 -5.35 -16.51 -2.74
C VAL A 88 -6.41 -17.55 -2.47
N GLY A 89 -7.61 -17.11 -2.06
CA GLY A 89 -8.83 -17.88 -2.06
C GLY A 89 -9.68 -17.53 -3.28
N LYS A 90 -10.96 -17.92 -3.25
CA LYS A 90 -11.86 -17.67 -4.36
C LYS A 90 -12.16 -16.18 -4.56
N ASP A 91 -12.57 -15.51 -3.49
CA ASP A 91 -12.96 -14.08 -3.54
C ASP A 91 -12.14 -13.22 -2.57
N TYR A 92 -11.10 -13.77 -2.00
CA TYR A 92 -10.34 -13.17 -0.91
C TYR A 92 -8.86 -13.49 -1.08
N ALA A 93 -8.01 -12.53 -0.76
CA ALA A 93 -6.56 -12.72 -0.80
C ALA A 93 -5.88 -11.91 0.29
N GLN A 94 -4.67 -12.33 0.62
CA GLN A 94 -3.75 -11.60 1.46
C GLN A 94 -2.41 -11.48 0.76
N CYS A 95 -1.76 -10.34 0.94
CA CYS A 95 -0.41 -10.12 0.43
C CYS A 95 0.43 -9.46 1.50
N ARG A 96 1.50 -10.14 1.90
CA ARG A 96 2.57 -9.53 2.69
C ARG A 96 3.66 -9.08 1.73
N SER A 97 4.18 -7.87 1.94
CA SER A 97 5.28 -7.36 1.13
C SER A 97 6.24 -6.57 1.98
N ALA A 98 7.47 -6.41 1.50
CA ALA A 98 8.41 -5.47 2.07
C ALA A 98 8.31 -4.16 1.31
N TYR A 99 8.55 -3.06 1.99
CA TYR A 99 8.59 -1.76 1.35
C TYR A 99 9.85 -1.01 1.72
N ARG A 100 10.25 -0.13 0.82
CA ARG A 100 11.16 0.96 1.11
C ARG A 100 10.57 2.22 0.51
N ILE A 101 10.51 3.28 1.32
CA ILE A 101 9.95 4.55 0.88
C ILE A 101 10.98 5.64 1.12
N TYR A 102 11.35 6.31 0.02
CA TYR A 102 12.20 7.49 0.05
C TYR A 102 11.28 8.71 -0.05
N ARG A 103 11.39 9.62 0.93
CA ARG A 103 10.65 10.89 0.92
C ARG A 103 11.64 12.03 0.89
N PHE A 104 11.43 12.94 -0.01
CA PHE A 104 12.26 14.11 -0.18
C PHE A 104 11.39 15.37 -0.14
N ASP A 105 11.71 16.28 0.78
CA ASP A 105 11.06 17.57 0.89
C ASP A 105 12.07 18.65 0.52
N PHE A 106 11.96 19.15 -0.71
CA PHE A 106 12.88 20.13 -1.25
C PHE A 106 12.63 21.57 -0.72
N THR A 107 11.65 21.75 0.19
CA THR A 107 11.41 23.03 0.86
C THR A 107 12.26 23.22 2.10
N PHE A 108 12.88 22.13 2.61
CA PHE A 108 13.75 22.17 3.77
C PHE A 108 15.23 22.31 3.38
N GLU A 109 16.05 22.72 4.36
CA GLU A 109 17.49 22.77 4.21
C GLU A 109 18.10 21.38 3.99
N PRO A 110 19.21 21.28 3.24
CA PRO A 110 19.89 19.99 3.07
C PRO A 110 20.23 19.35 4.42
N GLY A 111 19.98 18.04 4.53
CA GLY A 111 20.13 17.27 5.75
C GLY A 111 18.86 17.17 6.60
N GLN A 112 17.85 18.00 6.32
CA GLN A 112 16.54 17.94 6.97
C GLN A 112 15.42 17.65 5.96
N ASP A 113 15.78 17.31 4.77
CA ASP A 113 14.93 17.21 3.61
C ASP A 113 14.50 15.77 3.28
N ARG A 114 14.89 14.80 4.09
CA ARG A 114 14.70 13.38 3.77
C ARG A 114 14.13 12.59 4.94
N LEU A 115 13.22 11.71 4.62
CA LEU A 115 12.76 10.67 5.53
C LEU A 115 12.67 9.35 4.76
N ASP A 116 13.54 8.42 5.11
CA ASP A 116 13.55 7.08 4.55
C ASP A 116 12.92 6.12 5.56
N THR A 117 12.00 5.28 5.08
CA THR A 117 11.39 4.23 5.91
C THR A 117 11.44 2.90 5.19
N ALA A 118 11.55 1.84 5.97
CA ALA A 118 11.49 0.47 5.47
C ALA A 118 10.73 -0.40 6.46
N GLY A 119 10.05 -1.40 5.96
CA GLY A 119 9.28 -2.31 6.79
C GLY A 119 8.44 -3.26 5.94
N ASN A 120 7.28 -3.60 6.45
CA ASN A 120 6.38 -4.53 5.79
C ASN A 120 4.98 -3.94 5.70
N TYR A 121 4.28 -4.33 4.64
CA TYR A 121 2.85 -4.15 4.51
C TYR A 121 2.14 -5.49 4.58
N GLU A 122 0.97 -5.49 5.16
CA GLU A 122 -0.01 -6.57 5.02
C GLU A 122 -1.24 -5.97 4.38
N HIS A 123 -1.61 -6.49 3.22
CA HIS A 123 -2.81 -6.08 2.51
C HIS A 123 -3.80 -7.23 2.51
N GLN A 124 -5.06 -6.91 2.77
CA GLN A 124 -6.17 -7.81 2.51
C GLN A 124 -6.91 -7.30 1.29
N LEU A 125 -7.30 -8.22 0.42
CA LEU A 125 -7.98 -7.88 -0.83
C LEU A 125 -9.22 -8.74 -0.98
N ILE A 126 -10.21 -8.18 -1.67
CA ILE A 126 -11.38 -8.93 -2.11
C ILE A 126 -11.53 -8.78 -3.61
N GLN A 127 -12.12 -9.78 -4.24
CA GLN A 127 -12.45 -9.71 -5.65
C GLN A 127 -13.90 -9.25 -5.78
N ALA A 128 -14.07 -8.11 -6.44
CA ALA A 128 -15.37 -7.51 -6.70
C ALA A 128 -15.46 -7.16 -8.18
N GLU A 129 -16.50 -7.65 -8.84
CA GLU A 129 -16.74 -7.40 -10.27
C GLU A 129 -15.52 -7.78 -11.14
N GLY A 130 -14.85 -8.86 -10.77
CA GLY A 130 -13.67 -9.36 -11.49
C GLY A 130 -12.36 -8.70 -11.14
N ASP A 131 -12.35 -7.64 -10.35
CA ASP A 131 -11.15 -6.91 -9.97
C ASP A 131 -10.78 -7.13 -8.51
N TRP A 132 -9.49 -7.28 -8.25
CA TRP A 132 -8.96 -7.29 -6.89
C TRP A 132 -8.86 -5.87 -6.36
N ARG A 133 -9.39 -5.66 -5.15
CA ARG A 133 -9.30 -4.36 -4.46
C ARG A 133 -8.89 -4.56 -3.03
N VAL A 134 -8.08 -3.63 -2.53
CA VAL A 134 -7.60 -3.64 -1.16
C VAL A 134 -8.72 -3.19 -0.22
N THR A 135 -8.96 -3.98 0.82
CA THR A 135 -9.94 -3.68 1.86
C THR A 135 -9.30 -3.45 3.24
N ALA A 136 -8.01 -3.78 3.39
CA ALA A 136 -7.28 -3.51 4.63
C ALA A 136 -5.80 -3.32 4.34
N ILE A 137 -5.18 -2.38 5.06
CA ILE A 137 -3.75 -2.07 4.98
C ILE A 137 -3.19 -1.98 6.38
N LYS A 138 -2.10 -2.72 6.64
CA LYS A 138 -1.32 -2.59 7.87
C LYS A 138 0.13 -2.34 7.50
N GLN A 139 0.70 -1.27 8.04
CA GLN A 139 2.11 -0.93 7.86
C GLN A 139 2.87 -1.18 9.15
N THR A 140 3.96 -1.94 9.05
CA THR A 140 4.91 -2.10 10.13
C THR A 140 6.22 -1.44 9.77
N VAL A 141 6.99 -0.98 10.76
CA VAL A 141 8.22 -0.23 10.53
C VAL A 141 9.41 -1.02 11.06
N VAL A 142 10.38 -1.29 10.19
CA VAL A 142 11.65 -1.92 10.58
C VAL A 142 12.70 -0.85 10.84
N MET A 143 12.75 0.18 9.99
CA MET A 143 13.68 1.27 10.18
C MET A 143 13.13 2.59 9.67
N MET A 144 13.55 3.67 10.29
CA MET A 144 13.23 5.03 9.91
C MET A 144 14.49 5.87 10.07
N SER A 145 14.83 6.67 9.05
CA SER A 145 16.04 7.50 9.06
C SER A 145 15.74 8.83 8.39
N GLY A 146 16.20 9.91 9.04
CA GLY A 146 15.96 11.27 8.56
C GLY A 146 14.93 12.00 9.41
N ASN A 147 14.31 13.00 8.80
CA ASN A 147 13.41 13.92 9.52
C ASN A 147 11.96 13.72 9.16
#